data_149f3a3b64be5a169afe5dbf8dfe96c5
#
_entry.id   149f3a3b64be5a169afe5dbf8dfe96c5
#
_cell.length_a   1.000
_cell.length_b   1.000
_cell.length_c   1.000
_cell.angle_alpha   90.00
_cell.angle_beta   90.00
_cell.angle_gamma   90.00
#
_symmetry.space_group_name_H-M   'P 1'
#
loop_
_entity.id
_entity.type
_entity.pdbx_description
1 polymer ?
#
loop_
_entity_poly.entity_id
_entity_poly.type
_entity_poly.pdbx_seq_one_letter_code
_entity_poly.pdbx_strand_id
1 'polypeptide(L)'
;MSEQSGDPKVLLEHVTKALVDTPDQVSVEAIEEDGETVYELTVAESDLGKVIGKSGRTARALRMLLSAAGVKAGKRFALEILE
;
A
#
# COMPACT_ATOMS: atom_id res chain seq x y z
N MET A 1 9.29 -12.07 16.84
CA MET A 1 8.86 -11.39 15.64
C MET A 1 8.76 -9.89 15.87
N SER A 2 9.20 -9.13 14.90
CA SER A 2 9.19 -7.67 15.01
C SER A 2 7.76 -7.12 14.99
N GLU A 3 7.50 -6.12 15.82
CA GLU A 3 6.21 -5.43 15.79
C GLU A 3 5.96 -4.79 14.43
N GLN A 4 7.02 -4.39 13.75
CA GLN A 4 6.92 -3.75 12.45
C GLN A 4 6.35 -4.67 11.38
N SER A 5 6.49 -5.99 11.55
CA SER A 5 6.00 -6.92 10.55
C SER A 5 4.47 -6.91 10.45
N GLY A 6 3.80 -6.38 11.48
CA GLY A 6 2.34 -6.27 11.46
C GLY A 6 1.84 -4.89 11.06
N ASP A 7 2.74 -3.95 10.80
CA ASP A 7 2.35 -2.60 10.43
C ASP A 7 2.01 -2.55 8.93
N PRO A 8 0.76 -2.25 8.58
CA PRO A 8 0.36 -2.22 7.17
C PRO A 8 1.16 -1.23 6.33
N LYS A 9 1.56 -0.10 6.92
CA LYS A 9 2.35 0.89 6.21
C LYS A 9 3.71 0.33 5.83
N VAL A 10 4.38 -0.33 6.78
CA VAL A 10 5.70 -0.93 6.54
C VAL A 10 5.59 -2.04 5.51
N LEU A 11 4.56 -2.87 5.63
CA LEU A 11 4.33 -3.95 4.66
C LEU A 11 4.13 -3.40 3.26
N LEU A 12 3.28 -2.39 3.14
CA LEU A 12 2.99 -1.76 1.84
C LEU A 12 4.26 -1.17 1.23
N GLU A 13 5.07 -0.49 2.04
CA GLU A 13 6.33 0.07 1.57
C GLU A 13 7.27 -1.03 1.05
N HIS A 14 7.41 -2.10 1.81
CA HIS A 14 8.32 -3.19 1.43
C HIS A 14 7.87 -3.87 0.13
N VAL A 15 6.60 -4.17 0.02
CA VAL A 15 6.08 -4.82 -1.19
C VAL A 15 6.24 -3.90 -2.39
N THR A 16 5.89 -2.64 -2.23
CA THR A 16 5.98 -1.68 -3.33
C THR A 16 7.42 -1.49 -3.80
N LYS A 17 8.34 -1.35 -2.84
CA LYS A 17 9.76 -1.18 -3.19
C LYS A 17 10.32 -2.38 -3.95
N ALA A 18 9.78 -3.55 -3.70
CA ALA A 18 10.21 -4.76 -4.41
C ALA A 18 9.68 -4.80 -5.84
N LEU A 19 8.63 -4.05 -6.15
CA LEU A 19 7.99 -4.07 -7.47
C LEU A 19 8.50 -3.00 -8.42
N VAL A 20 9.09 -1.94 -7.89
CA VAL A 20 9.42 -0.76 -8.71
C VAL A 20 10.92 -0.69 -9.01
N ASP A 21 11.26 0.13 -10.02
CA ASP A 21 12.65 0.37 -10.39
C ASP A 21 13.30 1.49 -9.59
N THR A 22 12.49 2.39 -9.04
CA THR A 22 12.99 3.54 -8.29
C THR A 22 12.45 3.51 -6.87
N PRO A 23 12.94 2.58 -6.04
CA PRO A 23 12.39 2.42 -4.68
C PRO A 23 12.58 3.65 -3.80
N ASP A 24 13.55 4.50 -4.09
CA ASP A 24 13.77 5.72 -3.32
C ASP A 24 12.60 6.69 -3.40
N GLN A 25 11.75 6.55 -4.40
CA GLN A 25 10.61 7.43 -4.57
C GLN A 25 9.30 6.84 -4.05
N VAL A 26 9.37 5.69 -3.42
CA VAL A 26 8.19 5.09 -2.79
C VAL A 26 7.91 5.80 -1.48
N SER A 27 6.69 6.25 -1.30
CA SER A 27 6.25 6.92 -0.08
C SER A 27 4.84 6.46 0.26
N VAL A 28 4.59 6.20 1.52
CA VAL A 28 3.27 5.82 2.00
C VAL A 28 2.89 6.74 3.15
N GLU A 29 1.70 7.32 3.07
CA GLU A 29 1.13 8.11 4.15
C GLU A 29 -0.17 7.48 4.62
N ALA A 30 -0.37 7.44 5.92
CA ALA A 30 -1.60 6.94 6.50
C ALA A 30 -2.44 8.14 6.94
N ILE A 31 -3.65 8.23 6.43
CA ILE A 31 -4.56 9.31 6.75
C ILE A 31 -5.82 8.71 7.37
N GLU A 32 -6.17 9.16 8.56
CA GLU A 32 -7.35 8.67 9.24
C GLU A 32 -8.53 9.61 9.01
N GLU A 33 -9.64 9.03 8.55
CA GLU A 33 -10.88 9.76 8.31
C GLU A 33 -12.06 8.89 8.69
N ASP A 34 -12.87 9.39 9.62
CA ASP A 34 -14.14 8.73 9.98
C ASP A 34 -14.00 7.24 10.30
N GLY A 35 -12.96 6.88 11.04
CA GLY A 35 -12.76 5.50 11.45
C GLY A 35 -12.14 4.62 10.39
N GLU A 36 -11.74 5.21 9.27
CA GLU A 36 -11.04 4.49 8.20
C GLU A 36 -9.64 5.06 8.05
N THR A 37 -8.67 4.19 7.80
CA THR A 37 -7.32 4.62 7.48
C THR A 37 -7.08 4.45 6.00
N VAL A 38 -6.77 5.54 5.32
CA VAL A 38 -6.44 5.52 3.90
C VAL A 38 -4.93 5.59 3.76
N TYR A 39 -4.35 4.60 3.13
CA TYR A 39 -2.91 4.58 2.85
C TYR A 39 -2.70 5.15 1.46
N GLU A 40 -2.07 6.33 1.40
CA GLU A 40 -1.76 6.98 0.13
C GLU A 40 -0.38 6.57 -0.31
N LEU A 41 -0.31 5.94 -1.46
CA LEU A 41 0.94 5.42 -2.00
C LEU A 41 1.40 6.28 -3.16
N THR A 42 2.66 6.74 -3.08
CA THR A 42 3.29 7.51 -4.14
C THR A 42 4.51 6.75 -4.64
N VAL A 43 4.68 6.68 -5.95
CA VAL A 43 5.84 6.08 -6.58
C VAL A 43 6.32 6.99 -7.71
N ALA A 44 7.48 6.68 -8.28
CA ALA A 44 7.93 7.40 -9.47
C ALA A 44 6.89 7.23 -10.57
N GLU A 45 6.66 8.29 -11.33
CA GLU A 45 5.66 8.24 -12.40
C GLU A 45 5.91 7.08 -13.36
N SER A 46 7.17 6.82 -13.68
CA SER A 46 7.53 5.71 -14.57
C SER A 46 7.24 4.33 -13.98
N ASP A 47 7.01 4.25 -12.66
CA ASP A 47 6.74 2.98 -11.99
C ASP A 47 5.26 2.74 -11.72
N LEU A 48 4.41 3.72 -12.02
CA LEU A 48 2.97 3.57 -11.77
C LEU A 48 2.38 2.33 -12.39
N GLY A 49 2.75 2.04 -13.63
CA GLY A 49 2.25 0.85 -14.32
C GLY A 49 2.60 -0.45 -13.62
N LYS A 50 3.76 -0.48 -12.95
CA LYS A 50 4.19 -1.67 -12.22
C LYS A 50 3.36 -1.89 -10.96
N VAL A 51 2.93 -0.81 -10.33
CA VAL A 51 2.13 -0.90 -9.11
C VAL A 51 0.67 -1.20 -9.42
N ILE A 52 0.16 -0.65 -10.51
CA ILE A 52 -1.19 -0.93 -10.94
C ILE A 52 -1.28 -2.34 -11.51
N GLY A 53 -0.32 -2.69 -12.36
CA GLY A 53 -0.25 -4.00 -12.97
C GLY A 53 -1.23 -4.15 -14.13
N LYS A 54 -1.06 -5.23 -14.86
CA LYS A 54 -1.91 -5.51 -16.01
C LYS A 54 -3.36 -5.68 -15.55
N SER A 55 -4.26 -4.92 -16.12
CA SER A 55 -5.69 -4.96 -15.79
C SER A 55 -5.94 -4.65 -14.32
N GLY A 56 -5.03 -3.90 -13.68
CA GLY A 56 -5.19 -3.52 -12.29
C GLY A 56 -4.96 -4.63 -11.28
N ARG A 57 -4.36 -5.73 -11.70
CA ARG A 57 -4.21 -6.90 -10.82
C ARG A 57 -3.32 -6.65 -9.61
N THR A 58 -2.21 -5.94 -9.81
CA THR A 58 -1.31 -5.66 -8.70
C THR A 58 -1.96 -4.73 -7.68
N ALA A 59 -2.59 -3.66 -8.16
CA ALA A 59 -3.30 -2.74 -7.28
C ALA A 59 -4.39 -3.46 -6.50
N ARG A 60 -5.11 -4.37 -7.16
CA ARG A 60 -6.16 -5.14 -6.49
C ARG A 60 -5.58 -6.04 -5.42
N ALA A 61 -4.45 -6.68 -5.70
CA ALA A 61 -3.78 -7.53 -4.71
C ALA A 61 -3.32 -6.73 -3.50
N LEU A 62 -2.78 -5.53 -3.74
CA LEU A 62 -2.36 -4.65 -2.64
C LEU A 62 -3.56 -4.24 -1.78
N ARG A 63 -4.70 -3.94 -2.41
CA ARG A 63 -5.91 -3.60 -1.68
C ARG A 63 -6.40 -4.77 -0.84
N MET A 64 -6.31 -5.99 -1.38
CA MET A 64 -6.71 -7.18 -0.63
C MET A 64 -5.82 -7.40 0.59
N LEU A 65 -4.52 -7.16 0.44
CA LEU A 65 -3.59 -7.26 1.58
C LEU A 65 -3.97 -6.30 2.69
N LEU A 66 -4.25 -5.05 2.33
CA LEU A 66 -4.63 -4.04 3.32
C LEU A 66 -5.97 -4.37 3.96
N SER A 67 -6.91 -4.81 3.16
CA SER A 67 -8.23 -5.19 3.67
C SER A 67 -8.13 -6.31 4.69
N ALA A 68 -7.33 -7.33 4.39
CA ALA A 68 -7.11 -8.45 5.30
C ALA A 68 -6.45 -7.99 6.60
N ALA A 69 -5.47 -7.09 6.49
CA ALA A 69 -4.80 -6.53 7.66
C ALA A 69 -5.79 -5.74 8.52
N GLY A 70 -6.70 -5.02 7.87
CA GLY A 70 -7.73 -4.26 8.56
C GLY A 70 -8.68 -5.16 9.34
N VAL A 71 -9.13 -6.23 8.71
CA VAL A 71 -10.01 -7.19 9.39
C VAL A 71 -9.34 -7.74 10.64
N LYS A 72 -8.07 -8.12 10.52
CA LYS A 72 -7.31 -8.66 11.65
C LYS A 72 -7.17 -7.63 12.77
N ALA A 73 -7.03 -6.36 12.43
CA ALA A 73 -6.87 -5.29 13.42
C ALA A 73 -8.20 -4.72 13.91
N GLY A 74 -9.33 -5.18 13.37
CA GLY A 74 -10.63 -4.63 13.68
C GLY A 74 -10.81 -3.22 13.13
N LYS A 75 -10.17 -2.92 12.01
CA LYS A 75 -10.18 -1.59 11.39
C LYS A 75 -10.48 -1.68 9.91
N ARG A 76 -10.75 -0.53 9.32
CA ARG A 76 -11.00 -0.43 7.88
C ARG A 76 -9.82 0.27 7.24
N PHE A 77 -9.14 -0.42 6.35
CA PHE A 77 -7.99 0.11 5.62
C PHE A 77 -8.33 0.22 4.14
N ALA A 78 -7.92 1.31 3.54
CA ALA A 78 -8.11 1.53 2.11
C ALA A 78 -6.77 1.95 1.50
N LEU A 79 -6.63 1.74 0.20
CA LEU A 79 -5.42 2.12 -0.54
C LEU A 79 -5.79 3.12 -1.62
N GLU A 80 -5.04 4.20 -1.68
CA GLU A 80 -5.12 5.16 -2.77
C GLU A 80 -3.75 5.27 -3.42
N ILE A 81 -3.67 5.01 -4.71
CA ILE A 81 -2.43 5.15 -5.47
C ILE A 81 -2.49 6.51 -6.15
N LEU A 82 -1.58 7.40 -5.76
CA LEU A 82 -1.58 8.76 -6.29
C LEU A 82 -0.89 8.81 -7.65
N GLU A 83 -1.47 9.57 -8.56
CA GLU A 83 -0.95 9.68 -9.93
C GLU A 83 -0.37 11.05 -10.25
#